data_511351a7896706d8f283698015a18bdb
#
_entry.id   511351a7896706d8f283698015a18bdb
#
_cell.length_a   1.000
_cell.length_b   1.000
_cell.length_c   1.000
_cell.angle_alpha   90.00
_cell.angle_beta   90.00
_cell.angle_gamma   90.00
#
_symmetry.space_group_name_H-M   'P 1'
#
loop_
_entity.id
_entity.type
_entity.pdbx_description
1 polymer ?
#
loop_
_entity_poly.entity_id
_entity_poly.type
_entity_poly.pdbx_seq_one_letter_code
_entity_poly.pdbx_strand_id
1 'polypeptide(L)'
;LGDVYKRQKEKRTKMNIVVLAGGLSTERDVSFKTGSMVAKALKENGHKVILLDVFMGYSDREEDLTGIFDRADEISVQVSDIPTEAPDLAKVKASRKDQSPCFFGPNVIKMCQMADIVFMALHGENGENGKIQAAFDLFGVKYTGSDYLSSAIAMNKETSKQFFLANGIPTPKGISMTRATRQDDITKLDLTLPCVVKPCCGGSSIGVTIVRDAAEFKAALDDAFKWENELVIEEFVQGREFSVGVIEGKALPIIEIAPKAVSYTHLTLPTSDL
;
A
#
# COMPACT_ATOMS: atom_id res chain seq x y z
N LEU A 1 -1.03 8.08 -39.20
CA LEU A 1 -1.24 8.00 -37.74
C LEU A 1 -2.51 7.22 -37.38
N GLY A 2 -3.62 7.35 -38.13
CA GLY A 2 -4.86 6.62 -37.90
C GLY A 2 -4.77 5.11 -38.10
N ASP A 3 -3.97 4.64 -39.03
CA ASP A 3 -3.80 3.20 -39.34
C ASP A 3 -2.86 2.49 -38.35
N VAL A 4 -1.92 3.20 -37.73
CA VAL A 4 -1.06 2.65 -36.68
C VAL A 4 -1.85 2.42 -35.40
N TYR A 5 -2.77 3.34 -35.05
CA TYR A 5 -3.69 3.17 -33.93
C TYR A 5 -4.74 2.07 -34.17
N LYS A 6 -5.19 1.86 -35.40
CA LYS A 6 -6.10 0.76 -35.75
C LYS A 6 -5.43 -0.61 -35.67
N ARG A 7 -4.16 -0.75 -36.09
CA ARG A 7 -3.42 -2.01 -35.99
C ARG A 7 -3.06 -2.41 -34.56
N GLN A 8 -2.96 -1.47 -33.60
CA GLN A 8 -2.79 -1.80 -32.18
C GLN A 8 -4.06 -2.31 -31.52
N LYS A 9 -5.25 -2.20 -32.12
CA LYS A 9 -6.47 -2.85 -31.66
C LYS A 9 -6.58 -4.33 -32.04
N GLU A 10 -5.65 -4.84 -32.85
CA GLU A 10 -5.65 -6.25 -33.24
C GLU A 10 -5.04 -7.14 -32.16
N LYS A 11 -5.91 -7.94 -31.54
CA LYS A 11 -5.62 -9.02 -30.56
C LYS A 11 -5.10 -8.59 -29.20
N ARG A 12 -5.81 -7.75 -28.48
CA ARG A 12 -5.69 -7.80 -27.02
C ARG A 12 -6.24 -9.15 -26.55
N THR A 13 -5.38 -10.03 -26.09
CA THR A 13 -5.78 -11.31 -25.51
C THR A 13 -6.70 -11.03 -24.34
N LYS A 14 -7.92 -11.54 -24.38
CA LYS A 14 -8.87 -11.44 -23.27
C LYS A 14 -8.32 -12.26 -22.10
N MET A 15 -8.18 -11.63 -20.94
CA MET A 15 -7.59 -12.25 -19.76
C MET A 15 -8.64 -12.38 -18.64
N ASN A 16 -8.44 -13.37 -17.81
CA ASN A 16 -9.09 -13.50 -16.51
C ASN A 16 -8.21 -12.80 -15.46
N ILE A 17 -8.73 -11.75 -14.83
CA ILE A 17 -7.96 -10.92 -13.92
C ILE A 17 -8.67 -10.86 -12.56
N VAL A 18 -7.93 -11.10 -11.48
CA VAL A 18 -8.37 -10.74 -10.14
C VAL A 18 -7.75 -9.39 -9.80
N VAL A 19 -8.59 -8.41 -9.47
CA VAL A 19 -8.15 -7.16 -8.83
C VAL A 19 -8.29 -7.36 -7.34
N LEU A 20 -7.17 -7.45 -6.65
CA LEU A 20 -7.12 -7.74 -5.22
C LEU A 20 -7.10 -6.43 -4.44
N ALA A 21 -8.09 -6.23 -3.57
CA ALA A 21 -8.27 -5.00 -2.79
C ALA A 21 -8.64 -5.31 -1.33
N GLY A 22 -8.89 -4.28 -0.54
CA GLY A 22 -9.34 -4.40 0.85
C GLY A 22 -8.20 -4.75 1.81
N GLY A 23 -8.30 -5.89 2.47
CA GLY A 23 -7.31 -6.32 3.47
C GLY A 23 -7.56 -5.77 4.88
N LEU A 24 -6.54 -5.80 5.73
CA LEU A 24 -6.56 -5.31 7.12
C LEU A 24 -5.54 -4.19 7.31
N SER A 25 -5.64 -3.13 6.54
CA SER A 25 -4.87 -1.91 6.75
C SER A 25 -5.79 -0.71 7.00
N THR A 26 -5.29 0.35 7.58
CA THR A 26 -6.01 1.62 7.74
C THR A 26 -6.40 2.25 6.39
N GLU A 27 -5.78 1.80 5.31
CA GLU A 27 -6.02 2.25 3.93
C GLU A 27 -6.95 1.31 3.14
N ARG A 28 -7.69 0.43 3.84
CA ARG A 28 -8.62 -0.54 3.24
C ARG A 28 -9.62 0.09 2.26
N ASP A 29 -10.22 1.22 2.63
CA ASP A 29 -11.24 1.88 1.80
C ASP A 29 -10.62 2.56 0.58
N VAL A 30 -9.41 3.11 0.72
CA VAL A 30 -8.61 3.62 -0.41
C VAL A 30 -8.28 2.49 -1.38
N SER A 31 -7.90 1.33 -0.86
CA SER A 31 -7.64 0.12 -1.65
C SER A 31 -8.86 -0.29 -2.48
N PHE A 32 -10.06 -0.27 -1.91
CA PHE A 32 -11.29 -0.56 -2.66
C PHE A 32 -11.57 0.48 -3.75
N LYS A 33 -11.33 1.76 -3.49
CA LYS A 33 -11.49 2.80 -4.50
C LYS A 33 -10.55 2.58 -5.68
N THR A 34 -9.27 2.41 -5.40
CA THR A 34 -8.26 2.07 -6.42
C THR A 34 -8.66 0.82 -7.20
N GLY A 35 -9.00 -0.26 -6.48
CA GLY A 35 -9.39 -1.53 -7.07
C GLY A 35 -10.63 -1.42 -7.98
N SER A 36 -11.64 -0.66 -7.55
CA SER A 36 -12.87 -0.48 -8.35
C SER A 36 -12.61 0.29 -9.65
N MET A 37 -11.78 1.34 -9.59
CA MET A 37 -11.41 2.13 -10.77
C MET A 37 -10.61 1.27 -11.76
N VAL A 38 -9.64 0.51 -11.27
CA VAL A 38 -8.83 -0.40 -12.11
C VAL A 38 -9.68 -1.50 -12.69
N ALA A 39 -10.55 -2.14 -11.89
CA ALA A 39 -11.44 -3.20 -12.36
C ALA A 39 -12.36 -2.69 -13.49
N LYS A 40 -12.91 -1.49 -13.34
CA LYS A 40 -13.71 -0.83 -14.37
C LYS A 40 -12.92 -0.64 -15.66
N ALA A 41 -11.74 -0.04 -15.58
CA ALA A 41 -10.89 0.21 -16.75
C ALA A 41 -10.47 -1.08 -17.46
N LEU A 42 -10.17 -2.14 -16.72
CA LEU A 42 -9.83 -3.45 -17.28
C LEU A 42 -11.05 -4.11 -17.96
N LYS A 43 -12.25 -4.01 -17.38
CA LYS A 43 -13.49 -4.47 -18.01
C LYS A 43 -13.80 -3.73 -19.32
N GLU A 44 -13.63 -2.41 -19.34
CA GLU A 44 -13.77 -1.56 -20.54
C GLU A 44 -12.78 -1.96 -21.65
N ASN A 45 -11.62 -2.51 -21.28
CA ASN A 45 -10.65 -3.08 -22.21
C ASN A 45 -10.98 -4.54 -22.63
N GLY A 46 -12.11 -5.11 -22.19
CA GLY A 46 -12.63 -6.40 -22.62
C GLY A 46 -12.14 -7.62 -21.82
N HIS A 47 -11.45 -7.41 -20.69
CA HIS A 47 -11.03 -8.49 -19.78
C HIS A 47 -12.20 -8.98 -18.90
N LYS A 48 -12.12 -10.22 -18.42
CA LYS A 48 -12.99 -10.74 -17.37
C LYS A 48 -12.35 -10.44 -16.03
N VAL A 49 -12.98 -9.59 -15.21
CA VAL A 49 -12.35 -9.02 -14.02
C VAL A 49 -13.20 -9.23 -12.79
N ILE A 50 -12.63 -9.82 -11.75
CA ILE A 50 -13.23 -9.97 -10.42
C ILE A 50 -12.51 -9.01 -9.46
N LEU A 51 -13.26 -8.09 -8.83
CA LEU A 51 -12.77 -7.32 -7.69
C LEU A 51 -12.98 -8.15 -6.42
N LEU A 52 -11.90 -8.50 -5.74
CA LEU A 52 -11.89 -9.44 -4.62
C LEU A 52 -11.26 -8.82 -3.38
N ASP A 53 -11.94 -8.94 -2.24
CA ASP A 53 -11.35 -8.60 -0.94
C ASP A 53 -10.39 -9.69 -0.49
N VAL A 54 -9.11 -9.35 -0.30
CA VAL A 54 -8.08 -10.31 0.10
C VAL A 54 -8.35 -10.94 1.47
N PHE A 55 -8.96 -10.18 2.38
CA PHE A 55 -9.21 -10.64 3.74
C PHE A 55 -10.57 -11.33 3.90
N MET A 56 -11.64 -10.76 3.33
CA MET A 56 -12.99 -11.34 3.43
C MET A 56 -13.15 -12.55 2.51
N GLY A 57 -12.47 -12.57 1.36
CA GLY A 57 -12.55 -13.64 0.40
C GLY A 57 -13.87 -13.70 -0.38
N TYR A 58 -14.13 -14.86 -0.96
CA TYR A 58 -15.36 -15.18 -1.67
C TYR A 58 -15.96 -16.45 -1.11
N SER A 59 -17.22 -16.37 -0.62
CA SER A 59 -17.92 -17.46 0.04
C SER A 59 -17.19 -18.00 1.29
N ASP A 60 -17.95 -18.52 2.23
CA ASP A 60 -17.47 -19.19 3.45
C ASP A 60 -17.40 -20.72 3.29
N ARG A 61 -17.63 -21.23 2.08
CA ARG A 61 -17.62 -22.65 1.74
C ARG A 61 -16.61 -22.93 0.65
N GLU A 62 -16.13 -24.15 0.61
CA GLU A 62 -15.43 -24.66 -0.55
C GLU A 62 -16.44 -24.86 -1.69
N GLU A 63 -16.38 -24.01 -2.71
CA GLU A 63 -17.27 -24.04 -3.85
C GLU A 63 -16.54 -24.52 -5.10
N ASP A 64 -17.33 -25.05 -6.06
CA ASP A 64 -16.86 -25.24 -7.42
C ASP A 64 -16.68 -23.87 -8.08
N LEU A 65 -15.43 -23.47 -8.26
CA LEU A 65 -15.05 -22.21 -8.89
C LEU A 65 -14.96 -22.31 -10.43
N THR A 66 -15.35 -23.42 -11.02
CA THR A 66 -15.34 -23.60 -12.48
C THR A 66 -16.19 -22.52 -13.16
N GLY A 67 -15.60 -21.85 -14.15
CA GLY A 67 -16.28 -20.76 -14.87
C GLY A 67 -16.55 -19.49 -14.04
N ILE A 68 -15.90 -19.31 -12.89
CA ILE A 68 -16.14 -18.17 -11.98
C ILE A 68 -15.95 -16.82 -12.69
N PHE A 69 -15.01 -16.71 -13.63
CA PHE A 69 -14.80 -15.49 -14.41
C PHE A 69 -15.93 -15.19 -15.42
N ASP A 70 -16.80 -16.15 -15.72
CA ASP A 70 -17.98 -15.91 -16.55
C ASP A 70 -19.10 -15.20 -15.77
N ARG A 71 -19.03 -15.25 -14.43
CA ARG A 71 -19.92 -14.59 -13.48
C ARG A 71 -19.24 -13.44 -12.73
N ALA A 72 -18.16 -12.87 -13.29
CA ALA A 72 -17.31 -11.90 -12.61
C ALA A 72 -18.06 -10.67 -12.08
N ASP A 73 -19.10 -10.22 -12.77
CA ASP A 73 -19.91 -9.06 -12.35
C ASP A 73 -20.80 -9.34 -11.13
N GLU A 74 -21.25 -10.58 -10.98
CA GLU A 74 -22.07 -11.02 -9.85
C GLU A 74 -21.23 -11.22 -8.57
N ILE A 75 -19.97 -11.60 -8.74
CA ILE A 75 -19.05 -12.00 -7.66
C ILE A 75 -18.26 -10.83 -7.12
N SER A 76 -17.97 -9.84 -7.98
CA SER A 76 -17.15 -8.69 -7.62
C SER A 76 -17.72 -7.92 -6.41
N VAL A 77 -16.84 -7.55 -5.49
CA VAL A 77 -17.21 -6.69 -4.36
C VAL A 77 -17.82 -5.40 -4.88
N GLN A 78 -18.96 -5.02 -4.33
CA GLN A 78 -19.59 -3.72 -4.60
C GLN A 78 -18.97 -2.69 -3.68
N VAL A 79 -18.45 -1.61 -4.25
CA VAL A 79 -17.78 -0.54 -3.52
C VAL A 79 -18.69 0.66 -3.42
N SER A 80 -18.98 1.08 -2.18
CA SER A 80 -19.65 2.34 -1.86
C SER A 80 -18.65 3.49 -1.79
N ASP A 81 -19.14 4.70 -1.56
CA ASP A 81 -18.29 5.87 -1.33
C ASP A 81 -17.37 5.64 -0.12
N ILE A 82 -16.16 6.25 -0.17
CA ILE A 82 -15.16 6.14 0.91
C ILE A 82 -15.70 6.90 2.13
N PRO A 83 -15.78 6.25 3.30
CA PRO A 83 -16.08 6.94 4.55
C PRO A 83 -14.99 7.99 4.87
N THR A 84 -15.36 9.04 5.58
CA THR A 84 -14.42 10.06 6.07
C THR A 84 -13.58 9.57 7.25
N GLU A 85 -14.03 8.52 7.92
CA GLU A 85 -13.34 7.91 9.07
C GLU A 85 -12.57 6.66 8.64
N ALA A 86 -11.43 6.43 9.28
CA ALA A 86 -10.65 5.22 9.05
C ALA A 86 -11.44 3.95 9.43
N PRO A 87 -11.27 2.83 8.69
CA PRO A 87 -12.00 1.61 8.95
C PRO A 87 -11.66 1.03 10.34
N ASP A 88 -12.70 0.57 11.05
CA ASP A 88 -12.53 -0.19 12.30
C ASP A 88 -12.07 -1.62 11.96
N LEU A 89 -10.76 -1.84 11.96
CA LEU A 89 -10.16 -3.11 11.60
C LEU A 89 -10.57 -4.26 12.54
N ALA A 90 -10.90 -3.96 13.78
CA ALA A 90 -11.39 -4.97 14.72
C ALA A 90 -12.79 -5.46 14.31
N LYS A 91 -13.67 -4.55 13.88
CA LYS A 91 -14.98 -4.92 13.32
C LYS A 91 -14.84 -5.68 12.02
N VAL A 92 -13.96 -5.23 11.11
CA VAL A 92 -13.68 -5.95 9.85
C VAL A 92 -13.24 -7.38 10.15
N LYS A 93 -12.30 -7.57 11.08
CA LYS A 93 -11.82 -8.89 11.47
C LYS A 93 -12.93 -9.75 12.10
N ALA A 94 -13.74 -9.17 12.98
CA ALA A 94 -14.85 -9.88 13.62
C ALA A 94 -15.99 -10.24 12.66
N SER A 95 -16.18 -9.48 11.59
CA SER A 95 -17.24 -9.72 10.58
C SER A 95 -16.93 -10.88 9.63
N ARG A 96 -15.66 -11.30 9.51
CA ARG A 96 -15.31 -12.47 8.70
C ARG A 96 -15.85 -13.73 9.38
N LYS A 97 -16.66 -14.53 8.67
CA LYS A 97 -17.25 -15.76 9.21
C LYS A 97 -16.19 -16.81 9.54
N ASP A 98 -15.21 -16.96 8.67
CA ASP A 98 -14.04 -17.78 8.93
C ASP A 98 -13.08 -17.02 9.87
N GLN A 99 -13.03 -17.42 11.13
CA GLN A 99 -12.13 -16.87 12.16
C GLN A 99 -10.77 -17.55 12.17
N SER A 100 -10.36 -18.17 11.07
CA SER A 100 -9.03 -18.73 10.87
C SER A 100 -7.95 -17.66 11.05
N PRO A 101 -6.75 -18.00 11.54
CA PRO A 101 -5.62 -17.06 11.62
C PRO A 101 -5.02 -16.71 10.24
N CYS A 102 -5.47 -17.38 9.18
CA CYS A 102 -5.01 -17.09 7.81
C CYS A 102 -5.42 -15.68 7.39
N PHE A 103 -4.48 -14.91 6.85
CA PHE A 103 -4.76 -13.58 6.32
C PHE A 103 -5.68 -13.65 5.08
N PHE A 104 -5.43 -14.61 4.21
CA PHE A 104 -6.27 -14.79 3.02
C PHE A 104 -7.64 -15.36 3.40
N GLY A 105 -8.69 -14.66 2.97
CA GLY A 105 -10.05 -15.14 3.13
C GLY A 105 -10.35 -16.39 2.28
N PRO A 106 -11.50 -17.04 2.51
CA PRO A 106 -11.86 -18.24 1.76
C PRO A 106 -11.78 -18.05 0.25
N ASN A 107 -11.25 -19.04 -0.45
CA ASN A 107 -11.12 -19.12 -1.91
C ASN A 107 -10.18 -18.06 -2.57
N VAL A 108 -9.60 -17.11 -1.84
CA VAL A 108 -8.73 -16.06 -2.43
C VAL A 108 -7.59 -16.68 -3.22
N ILE A 109 -6.81 -17.56 -2.62
CA ILE A 109 -5.65 -18.16 -3.30
C ILE A 109 -6.08 -18.98 -4.52
N LYS A 110 -7.15 -19.78 -4.41
CA LYS A 110 -7.68 -20.57 -5.54
C LYS A 110 -8.09 -19.66 -6.70
N MET A 111 -8.81 -18.57 -6.43
CA MET A 111 -9.23 -17.61 -7.46
C MET A 111 -8.04 -16.90 -8.09
N CYS A 112 -7.03 -16.52 -7.30
CA CYS A 112 -5.81 -15.93 -7.80
C CYS A 112 -5.00 -16.90 -8.68
N GLN A 113 -4.96 -18.18 -8.35
CA GLN A 113 -4.32 -19.22 -9.17
C GLN A 113 -5.05 -19.49 -10.49
N MET A 114 -6.37 -19.27 -10.54
CA MET A 114 -7.19 -19.42 -11.75
C MET A 114 -7.12 -18.19 -12.68
N ALA A 115 -6.62 -17.06 -12.18
CA ALA A 115 -6.43 -15.85 -12.97
C ALA A 115 -5.17 -15.94 -13.84
N ASP A 116 -5.19 -15.28 -15.01
CA ASP A 116 -3.99 -15.10 -15.83
C ASP A 116 -2.98 -14.18 -15.14
N ILE A 117 -3.50 -13.20 -14.37
CA ILE A 117 -2.72 -12.27 -13.54
C ILE A 117 -3.60 -11.69 -12.43
N VAL A 118 -2.97 -11.38 -11.30
CA VAL A 118 -3.58 -10.61 -10.19
C VAL A 118 -3.10 -9.17 -10.23
N PHE A 119 -4.02 -8.22 -10.29
CA PHE A 119 -3.70 -6.81 -10.10
C PHE A 119 -3.74 -6.48 -8.60
N MET A 120 -2.59 -6.06 -8.06
CA MET A 120 -2.43 -5.69 -6.66
C MET A 120 -2.90 -4.26 -6.44
N ALA A 121 -4.16 -4.06 -5.99
CA ALA A 121 -4.71 -2.75 -5.64
C ALA A 121 -4.73 -2.52 -4.12
N LEU A 122 -3.88 -3.22 -3.40
CA LEU A 122 -3.75 -3.12 -1.94
C LEU A 122 -2.91 -1.90 -1.55
N HIS A 123 -3.24 -1.30 -0.42
CA HIS A 123 -2.48 -0.21 0.19
C HIS A 123 -2.11 -0.55 1.63
N GLY A 124 -0.94 -0.07 2.05
CA GLY A 124 -0.43 -0.25 3.40
C GLY A 124 0.09 -1.67 3.70
N GLU A 125 0.08 -2.01 4.99
CA GLU A 125 0.63 -3.27 5.46
C GLU A 125 -0.02 -4.49 4.78
N ASN A 126 0.76 -5.54 4.62
CA ASN A 126 0.53 -6.78 3.90
C ASN A 126 0.50 -6.63 2.36
N GLY A 127 -0.04 -5.54 1.80
CA GLY A 127 -0.05 -5.29 0.36
C GLY A 127 1.26 -4.75 -0.18
N GLU A 128 1.95 -3.91 0.60
CA GLU A 128 3.14 -3.17 0.16
C GLU A 128 4.44 -3.63 0.84
N ASN A 129 4.36 -4.49 1.86
CA ASN A 129 5.53 -4.93 2.64
C ASN A 129 6.13 -6.28 2.19
N GLY A 130 5.76 -6.79 1.03
CA GLY A 130 6.30 -8.03 0.46
C GLY A 130 5.66 -9.33 0.94
N LYS A 131 4.83 -9.31 1.99
CA LYS A 131 4.25 -10.53 2.57
C LYS A 131 3.34 -11.28 1.59
N ILE A 132 2.44 -10.57 0.93
CA ILE A 132 1.53 -11.16 -0.07
C ILE A 132 2.31 -11.58 -1.30
N GLN A 133 3.25 -10.78 -1.76
CA GLN A 133 4.13 -11.07 -2.88
C GLN A 133 4.89 -12.40 -2.66
N ALA A 134 5.51 -12.56 -1.48
CA ALA A 134 6.20 -13.81 -1.12
C ALA A 134 5.25 -15.02 -1.09
N ALA A 135 4.04 -14.86 -0.57
CA ALA A 135 3.04 -15.93 -0.61
C ALA A 135 2.64 -16.26 -2.05
N PHE A 136 2.44 -15.26 -2.90
CA PHE A 136 2.08 -15.47 -4.30
C PHE A 136 3.17 -16.16 -5.09
N ASP A 137 4.44 -15.84 -4.85
CA ASP A 137 5.57 -16.55 -5.44
C ASP A 137 5.54 -18.05 -5.10
N LEU A 138 5.27 -18.39 -3.82
CA LEU A 138 5.17 -19.78 -3.37
C LEU A 138 3.94 -20.51 -3.93
N PHE A 139 2.83 -19.80 -4.15
CA PHE A 139 1.61 -20.37 -4.74
C PHE A 139 1.60 -20.36 -6.27
N GLY A 140 2.65 -19.83 -6.92
CA GLY A 140 2.75 -19.73 -8.37
C GLY A 140 1.75 -18.73 -8.97
N VAL A 141 1.30 -17.72 -8.21
CA VAL A 141 0.37 -16.68 -8.66
C VAL A 141 1.16 -15.55 -9.32
N LYS A 142 0.77 -15.18 -10.54
CA LYS A 142 1.32 -14.01 -11.22
C LYS A 142 0.62 -12.74 -10.72
N TYR A 143 1.39 -11.71 -10.40
CA TYR A 143 0.85 -10.44 -9.89
C TYR A 143 1.57 -9.23 -10.48
N THR A 144 0.94 -8.05 -10.36
CA THR A 144 1.53 -6.76 -10.74
C THR A 144 2.26 -6.14 -9.57
N GLY A 145 3.30 -5.35 -9.85
CA GLY A 145 4.06 -4.61 -8.85
C GLY A 145 5.45 -5.17 -8.61
N SER A 146 6.11 -4.66 -7.57
CA SER A 146 7.45 -5.06 -7.16
C SER A 146 7.44 -6.43 -6.47
N ASP A 147 8.57 -7.13 -6.50
CA ASP A 147 8.75 -8.40 -5.80
C ASP A 147 8.75 -8.24 -4.26
N TYR A 148 8.73 -9.37 -3.56
CA TYR A 148 8.63 -9.41 -2.09
C TYR A 148 9.81 -8.70 -1.41
N LEU A 149 11.04 -8.85 -1.94
CA LEU A 149 12.24 -8.30 -1.31
C LEU A 149 12.31 -6.79 -1.49
N SER A 150 12.09 -6.30 -2.71
CA SER A 150 12.04 -4.87 -3.01
C SER A 150 10.96 -4.17 -2.20
N SER A 151 9.77 -4.78 -2.10
CA SER A 151 8.65 -4.25 -1.31
C SER A 151 8.98 -4.20 0.19
N ALA A 152 9.59 -5.26 0.74
CA ALA A 152 9.96 -5.32 2.16
C ALA A 152 11.02 -4.26 2.51
N ILE A 153 12.03 -4.09 1.66
CA ILE A 153 13.08 -3.07 1.83
C ILE A 153 12.47 -1.66 1.75
N ALA A 154 11.65 -1.40 0.72
CA ALA A 154 11.05 -0.08 0.52
C ALA A 154 10.09 0.32 1.65
N MET A 155 9.36 -0.63 2.24
CA MET A 155 8.46 -0.37 3.36
C MET A 155 9.21 0.02 4.63
N ASN A 156 10.38 -0.56 4.89
CA ASN A 156 11.18 -0.27 6.07
C ASN A 156 12.10 0.92 5.82
N LYS A 157 11.77 2.10 6.41
CA LYS A 157 12.48 3.36 6.19
C LYS A 157 13.94 3.32 6.61
N GLU A 158 14.26 2.63 7.71
CA GLU A 158 15.63 2.46 8.16
C GLU A 158 16.45 1.66 7.15
N THR A 159 15.93 0.51 6.73
CA THR A 159 16.56 -0.33 5.70
C THR A 159 16.73 0.43 4.39
N SER A 160 15.69 1.15 3.93
CA SER A 160 15.76 1.99 2.73
C SER A 160 16.86 3.05 2.84
N LYS A 161 16.99 3.73 3.99
CA LYS A 161 18.03 4.73 4.22
C LYS A 161 19.44 4.12 4.14
N GLN A 162 19.63 2.91 4.68
CA GLN A 162 20.92 2.21 4.58
C GLN A 162 21.28 1.91 3.11
N PHE A 163 20.31 1.49 2.29
CA PHE A 163 20.52 1.30 0.86
C PHE A 163 20.82 2.62 0.13
N PHE A 164 20.14 3.70 0.47
CA PHE A 164 20.41 5.01 -0.12
C PHE A 164 21.83 5.48 0.20
N LEU A 165 22.24 5.41 1.46
CA LEU A 165 23.57 5.80 1.92
C LEU A 165 24.67 4.95 1.23
N ALA A 166 24.48 3.62 1.17
CA ALA A 166 25.43 2.71 0.55
C ALA A 166 25.62 2.97 -0.96
N ASN A 167 24.63 3.55 -1.61
CA ASN A 167 24.66 3.88 -3.04
C ASN A 167 24.89 5.38 -3.32
N GLY A 168 25.22 6.19 -2.31
CA GLY A 168 25.46 7.63 -2.47
C GLY A 168 24.22 8.43 -2.85
N ILE A 169 23.01 7.90 -2.57
CA ILE A 169 21.75 8.59 -2.80
C ILE A 169 21.46 9.51 -1.60
N PRO A 170 21.24 10.81 -1.82
CA PRO A 170 20.94 11.74 -0.73
C PRO A 170 19.68 11.33 0.03
N THR A 171 19.79 11.29 1.34
CA THR A 171 18.68 11.04 2.26
C THR A 171 18.86 11.92 3.50
N PRO A 172 17.79 12.40 4.16
CA PRO A 172 17.91 13.20 5.37
C PRO A 172 18.78 12.51 6.43
N LYS A 173 19.65 13.23 7.12
CA LYS A 173 20.41 12.68 8.25
C LYS A 173 19.42 12.23 9.32
N GLY A 174 19.63 11.04 9.89
CA GLY A 174 18.73 10.52 10.91
C GLY A 174 19.30 9.29 11.59
N ILE A 175 18.56 8.84 12.58
CA ILE A 175 18.86 7.65 13.39
C ILE A 175 17.62 6.75 13.45
N SER A 176 17.83 5.47 13.69
CA SER A 176 16.77 4.57 14.12
C SER A 176 16.77 4.44 15.66
N MET A 177 15.59 4.24 16.23
CA MET A 177 15.39 4.11 17.67
C MET A 177 14.35 3.05 17.95
N THR A 178 14.67 2.11 18.82
CA THR A 178 13.73 1.11 19.33
C THR A 178 13.30 1.45 20.75
N ARG A 179 12.27 0.75 21.27
CA ARG A 179 11.91 0.89 22.69
C ARG A 179 13.08 0.56 23.63
N ALA A 180 13.96 -0.36 23.25
CA ALA A 180 15.13 -0.77 24.05
C ALA A 180 16.24 0.28 24.01
N THR A 181 16.38 1.04 22.94
CA THR A 181 17.41 2.09 22.77
C THR A 181 16.85 3.49 22.96
N ARG A 182 15.64 3.61 23.49
CA ARG A 182 14.94 4.89 23.65
C ARG A 182 15.75 5.91 24.44
N GLN A 183 15.86 7.10 23.89
CA GLN A 183 16.46 8.28 24.50
C GLN A 183 15.50 9.46 24.39
N ASP A 184 14.96 9.93 25.53
CA ASP A 184 13.96 11.01 25.57
C ASP A 184 14.56 12.42 25.47
N ASP A 185 15.87 12.52 25.60
CA ASP A 185 16.61 13.81 25.56
C ASP A 185 17.29 13.94 24.20
N ILE A 186 16.72 14.77 23.32
CA ILE A 186 17.24 14.99 21.96
C ILE A 186 18.66 15.57 21.96
N THR A 187 19.07 16.28 23.00
CA THR A 187 20.42 16.88 23.08
C THR A 187 21.53 15.84 23.19
N LYS A 188 21.19 14.59 23.52
CA LYS A 188 22.10 13.44 23.56
C LYS A 188 22.16 12.66 22.23
N LEU A 189 21.42 13.11 21.23
CA LEU A 189 21.37 12.49 19.93
C LEU A 189 22.10 13.37 18.90
N ASP A 190 22.71 12.74 17.90
CA ASP A 190 23.35 13.47 16.79
C ASP A 190 22.30 13.92 15.76
N LEU A 191 21.39 14.76 16.22
CA LEU A 191 20.25 15.30 15.45
C LEU A 191 20.11 16.81 15.71
N THR A 192 19.59 17.51 14.71
CA THR A 192 19.25 18.93 14.77
C THR A 192 17.75 19.15 14.72
N LEU A 193 17.27 20.21 15.36
CA LEU A 193 15.88 20.66 15.21
C LEU A 193 15.73 21.66 14.05
N PRO A 194 14.60 21.67 13.35
CA PRO A 194 13.49 20.73 13.50
C PRO A 194 13.82 19.34 12.99
N CYS A 195 13.22 18.30 13.62
CA CYS A 195 13.34 16.91 13.17
C CYS A 195 11.96 16.27 13.01
N VAL A 196 11.92 15.12 12.35
CA VAL A 196 10.70 14.33 12.15
C VAL A 196 10.84 13.02 12.90
N VAL A 197 9.90 12.72 13.77
CA VAL A 197 9.73 11.42 14.44
C VAL A 197 8.65 10.64 13.70
N LYS A 198 8.92 9.41 13.26
CA LYS A 198 7.96 8.61 12.51
C LYS A 198 8.17 7.10 12.70
N PRO A 199 7.10 6.28 12.61
CA PRO A 199 7.19 4.82 12.57
C PRO A 199 8.05 4.36 11.38
N CYS A 200 8.82 3.28 11.60
CA CYS A 200 9.76 2.76 10.60
C CYS A 200 9.05 2.21 9.36
N CYS A 201 7.95 1.44 9.55
CA CYS A 201 7.21 0.79 8.47
C CYS A 201 5.83 1.41 8.19
N GLY A 202 5.37 2.36 9.01
CA GLY A 202 4.07 3.01 8.84
C GLY A 202 3.98 3.87 7.58
N GLY A 203 2.75 4.09 7.11
CA GLY A 203 2.39 4.96 6.00
C GLY A 203 1.38 6.05 6.40
N SER A 204 0.91 6.85 5.42
CA SER A 204 -0.19 7.82 5.59
C SER A 204 -0.05 8.80 6.74
N SER A 205 1.18 9.16 7.10
CA SER A 205 1.50 10.12 8.18
C SER A 205 1.00 9.72 9.58
N ILE A 206 0.60 8.47 9.80
CA ILE A 206 0.17 7.98 11.11
C ILE A 206 1.39 7.90 12.04
N GLY A 207 1.30 8.52 13.22
CA GLY A 207 2.40 8.57 14.20
C GLY A 207 3.59 9.44 13.76
N VAL A 208 3.42 10.31 12.76
CA VAL A 208 4.45 11.23 12.29
C VAL A 208 4.31 12.57 12.98
N THR A 209 5.38 13.05 13.59
CA THR A 209 5.41 14.34 14.27
C THR A 209 6.65 15.15 13.85
N ILE A 210 6.44 16.41 13.45
CA ILE A 210 7.53 17.38 13.26
C ILE A 210 7.81 18.04 14.60
N VAL A 211 8.97 17.78 15.16
CA VAL A 211 9.45 18.33 16.43
C VAL A 211 10.25 19.60 16.16
N ARG A 212 9.79 20.72 16.69
CA ARG A 212 10.45 22.02 16.52
C ARG A 212 11.17 22.47 17.78
N ASP A 213 10.72 21.99 18.92
CA ASP A 213 11.29 22.27 20.23
C ASP A 213 11.67 20.99 20.98
N ALA A 214 12.77 21.00 21.72
CA ALA A 214 13.22 19.84 22.49
C ALA A 214 12.18 19.32 23.49
N ALA A 215 11.33 20.21 24.02
CA ALA A 215 10.25 19.86 24.95
C ALA A 215 9.18 18.97 24.32
N GLU A 216 8.99 19.03 22.98
CA GLU A 216 8.00 18.23 22.24
C GLU A 216 8.50 16.81 21.97
N PHE A 217 9.82 16.57 22.01
CA PHE A 217 10.44 15.35 21.52
C PHE A 217 9.94 14.10 22.23
N LYS A 218 9.87 14.13 23.56
CA LYS A 218 9.37 12.99 24.35
C LYS A 218 7.92 12.63 23.98
N ALA A 219 7.05 13.63 23.82
CA ALA A 219 5.65 13.40 23.46
C ALA A 219 5.53 12.80 22.05
N ALA A 220 6.36 13.26 21.10
CA ALA A 220 6.43 12.70 19.76
C ALA A 220 6.86 11.23 19.75
N LEU A 221 7.86 10.86 20.58
CA LEU A 221 8.25 9.46 20.76
C LEU A 221 7.11 8.62 21.38
N ASP A 222 6.45 9.16 22.41
CA ASP A 222 5.34 8.47 23.08
C ASP A 222 4.19 8.20 22.10
N ASP A 223 3.94 9.10 21.17
CA ASP A 223 2.91 8.91 20.14
C ASP A 223 3.35 7.90 19.08
N ALA A 224 4.53 8.06 18.48
CA ALA A 224 5.03 7.18 17.43
C ALA A 224 5.18 5.72 17.91
N PHE A 225 5.64 5.52 19.14
CA PHE A 225 5.75 4.19 19.75
C PHE A 225 4.41 3.51 20.04
N LYS A 226 3.26 4.17 19.95
CA LYS A 226 1.95 3.48 19.99
C LYS A 226 1.74 2.60 18.76
N TRP A 227 2.35 2.96 17.66
CA TRP A 227 2.15 2.34 16.35
C TRP A 227 3.17 1.26 16.04
N GLU A 228 4.45 1.51 16.35
CA GLU A 228 5.53 0.57 16.07
C GLU A 228 6.58 0.53 17.18
N ASN A 229 7.38 -0.54 17.19
CA ASN A 229 8.48 -0.72 18.14
C ASN A 229 9.80 -0.11 17.65
N GLU A 230 9.86 0.29 16.38
CA GLU A 230 11.01 0.90 15.73
C GLU A 230 10.59 2.20 15.05
N LEU A 231 11.36 3.25 15.31
CA LEU A 231 11.13 4.58 14.77
C LEU A 231 12.33 5.05 13.97
N VAL A 232 12.09 5.89 12.98
CA VAL A 232 13.10 6.72 12.32
C VAL A 232 12.91 8.16 12.80
N ILE A 233 14.01 8.77 13.25
CA ILE A 233 14.07 10.18 13.62
C ILE A 233 15.08 10.82 12.69
N GLU A 234 14.66 11.83 11.91
CA GLU A 234 15.51 12.43 10.90
C GLU A 234 15.31 13.95 10.83
N GLU A 235 16.27 14.64 10.27
CA GLU A 235 16.17 16.09 10.05
C GLU A 235 14.95 16.42 9.17
N PHE A 236 14.30 17.55 9.50
CA PHE A 236 13.19 18.05 8.68
C PHE A 236 13.72 18.76 7.44
N VAL A 237 13.39 18.26 6.27
CA VAL A 237 13.72 18.90 5.01
C VAL A 237 12.55 19.72 4.52
N GLN A 238 12.76 21.04 4.43
CA GLN A 238 11.77 21.95 3.86
C GLN A 238 11.97 22.05 2.35
N GLY A 239 10.89 21.87 1.58
CA GLY A 239 10.99 21.96 0.12
C GLY A 239 9.68 21.58 -0.58
N ARG A 240 9.78 21.42 -1.90
CA ARG A 240 8.70 20.89 -2.73
C ARG A 240 8.73 19.37 -2.69
N GLU A 241 7.57 18.75 -2.70
CA GLU A 241 7.43 17.29 -2.68
C GLU A 241 7.15 16.76 -4.08
N PHE A 242 7.83 15.68 -4.46
CA PHE A 242 7.69 15.07 -5.77
C PHE A 242 7.56 13.56 -5.66
N SER A 243 6.80 12.98 -6.58
CA SER A 243 6.72 11.55 -6.82
C SER A 243 7.21 11.21 -8.22
N VAL A 244 8.01 10.14 -8.33
CA VAL A 244 8.50 9.62 -9.61
C VAL A 244 8.21 8.13 -9.68
N GLY A 245 7.25 7.74 -10.51
CA GLY A 245 6.98 6.34 -10.78
C GLY A 245 8.09 5.71 -11.61
N VAL A 246 8.36 4.42 -11.39
CA VAL A 246 9.30 3.65 -12.22
C VAL A 246 8.61 2.38 -12.69
N ILE A 247 8.62 2.11 -14.00
CA ILE A 247 8.09 0.88 -14.60
C ILE A 247 9.18 0.25 -15.46
N GLU A 248 9.49 -1.01 -15.19
CA GLU A 248 10.53 -1.77 -15.92
C GLU A 248 11.87 -1.03 -15.99
N GLY A 249 12.28 -0.39 -14.90
CA GLY A 249 13.53 0.38 -14.80
C GLY A 249 13.50 1.74 -15.50
N LYS A 250 12.36 2.17 -16.04
CA LYS A 250 12.21 3.49 -16.70
C LYS A 250 11.45 4.44 -15.80
N ALA A 251 12.05 5.58 -15.49
CA ALA A 251 11.39 6.65 -14.75
C ALA A 251 10.27 7.27 -15.61
N LEU A 252 9.12 7.46 -14.99
CA LEU A 252 7.98 8.20 -15.54
C LEU A 252 8.16 9.71 -15.31
N PRO A 253 7.33 10.55 -15.93
CA PRO A 253 7.32 11.99 -15.66
C PRO A 253 7.18 12.30 -14.17
N ILE A 254 7.91 13.31 -13.72
CA ILE A 254 7.89 13.77 -12.33
C ILE A 254 6.53 14.43 -12.03
N ILE A 255 5.92 14.04 -10.92
CA ILE A 255 4.67 14.61 -10.42
C ILE A 255 4.98 15.42 -9.17
N GLU A 256 4.60 16.70 -9.14
CA GLU A 256 4.68 17.52 -7.94
C GLU A 256 3.44 17.29 -7.06
N ILE A 257 3.65 17.05 -5.77
CA ILE A 257 2.59 16.92 -4.77
C ILE A 257 2.42 18.28 -4.11
N ALA A 258 1.33 18.98 -4.46
CA ALA A 258 1.00 20.29 -3.93
C ALA A 258 -0.29 20.19 -3.08
N PRO A 259 -0.20 20.06 -1.74
CA PRO A 259 -1.37 19.96 -0.89
C PRO A 259 -2.19 21.27 -0.92
N LYS A 260 -3.51 21.14 -1.12
CA LYS A 260 -4.43 22.29 -1.16
C LYS A 260 -4.65 22.99 0.21
N ALA A 261 -4.26 22.31 1.30
CA ALA A 261 -4.35 22.87 2.66
C ALA A 261 -3.13 22.42 3.49
N VAL A 262 -2.60 23.35 4.30
CA VAL A 262 -1.49 23.08 5.22
C VAL A 262 -2.05 22.38 6.47
N SER A 263 -2.46 21.12 6.30
CA SER A 263 -2.80 20.25 7.44
C SER A 263 -2.12 18.92 7.23
N TYR A 264 -1.00 18.74 7.88
CA TYR A 264 -0.17 17.53 7.80
C TYR A 264 -0.78 16.30 8.50
N THR A 265 -2.04 16.34 8.89
CA THR A 265 -2.65 15.28 9.67
C THR A 265 -3.45 14.25 8.85
N HIS A 266 -3.81 14.53 7.60
CA HIS A 266 -4.55 13.60 6.74
C HIS A 266 -4.31 13.92 5.25
N LEU A 267 -3.10 13.61 4.73
CA LEU A 267 -2.88 13.54 3.29
C LEU A 267 -3.35 12.18 2.78
N THR A 268 -4.65 12.00 2.65
CA THR A 268 -5.17 11.13 1.62
C THR A 268 -5.03 11.91 0.30
N LEU A 269 -4.26 11.40 -0.65
CA LEU A 269 -4.26 11.94 -2.00
C LEU A 269 -5.71 11.98 -2.48
N PRO A 270 -6.26 13.14 -2.86
CA PRO A 270 -7.57 13.17 -3.49
C PRO A 270 -7.43 12.47 -4.84
N THR A 271 -7.95 11.25 -4.93
CA THR A 271 -8.02 10.46 -6.18
C THR A 271 -9.01 11.04 -7.19
N SER A 272 -9.57 12.23 -6.92
CA SER A 272 -10.58 12.87 -7.76
C SER A 272 -10.03 13.73 -8.89
N ASP A 273 -8.72 13.95 -8.98
CA ASP A 273 -8.10 14.86 -9.97
C ASP A 273 -7.00 14.18 -10.84
N LEU A 274 -7.06 12.86 -11.01
CA LEU A 274 -6.23 12.15 -11.99
C LEU A 274 -7.05 11.67 -13.18
#